data_290709af2d21e85d2f9792acf9ecf5d0
#
_entry.id   290709af2d21e85d2f9792acf9ecf5d0
#
_cell.length_a   1.000
_cell.length_b   1.000
_cell.length_c   1.000
_cell.angle_alpha   90.00
_cell.angle_beta   90.00
_cell.angle_gamma   90.00
#
_symmetry.space_group_name_H-M   'P 1'
#
loop_
_entity.id
_entity.type
_entity.pdbx_description
1 polymer ?
#
loop_
_entity_poly.entity_id
_entity_poly.type
_entity_poly.pdbx_seq_one_letter_code
_entity_poly.pdbx_strand_id
1 'polypeptide(L)'
;REQAEAFPVDAFSQRRLLRSLMNVRPPMPLAPKFLEVQDALLSAEREEKGVVNGDALPPTAGDPRLVLWQGDITRLRADAIVDADNSALLGCFAPCHGCIDNAIHSAAGLQLRDACAEIMRAQGHPEPAGRAKLTRAYNLPARYVLHTVGPIVGRWVTWKDRRELAACYRSCLALAAEHGLRSVAFCCISTGEFHFPNQEAAEIAVRTVREFLEQQTTSVERVIFNVFKDLDAELYRGL
;
A
#
# COMPACT_ATOMS: atom_id res chain seq x y z
N ARG A 1 20.66 22.76 -5.31
CA ARG A 1 21.81 23.07 -4.43
C ARG A 1 21.46 24.22 -3.48
N GLU A 2 21.08 25.41 -3.99
CA GLU A 2 20.74 26.59 -3.17
C GLU A 2 19.64 26.33 -2.13
N GLN A 3 18.61 25.55 -2.45
CA GLN A 3 17.56 25.19 -1.49
C GLN A 3 18.04 24.27 -0.36
N ALA A 4 19.02 23.40 -0.64
CA ALA A 4 19.60 22.52 0.37
C ALA A 4 20.54 23.26 1.33
N GLU A 5 21.23 24.30 0.83
CA GLU A 5 22.14 25.14 1.64
C GLU A 5 21.40 26.07 2.61
N ALA A 6 20.15 26.45 2.27
CA ALA A 6 19.29 27.28 3.11
C ALA A 6 18.48 26.47 4.15
N PHE A 7 18.57 25.14 4.13
CA PHE A 7 17.76 24.28 5.01
C PHE A 7 18.39 24.15 6.41
N PRO A 8 17.57 24.08 7.47
CA PRO A 8 18.08 23.85 8.83
C PRO A 8 18.94 22.60 8.94
N VAL A 9 19.93 22.62 9.81
CA VAL A 9 20.91 21.52 9.97
C VAL A 9 20.37 20.36 10.82
N ASP A 10 19.17 20.48 11.38
CA ASP A 10 18.59 19.42 12.21
C ASP A 10 18.15 18.21 11.37
N ALA A 11 18.32 17.02 11.92
CA ALA A 11 18.06 15.76 11.23
C ALA A 11 16.60 15.59 10.78
N PHE A 12 15.64 16.09 11.56
CA PHE A 12 14.21 15.99 11.24
C PHE A 12 13.89 16.79 9.95
N SER A 13 14.33 18.05 9.90
CA SER A 13 14.11 18.91 8.72
C SER A 13 14.83 18.38 7.49
N GLN A 14 16.05 17.87 7.64
CA GLN A 14 16.80 17.24 6.56
C GLN A 14 16.07 15.97 6.03
N ARG A 15 15.57 15.13 6.92
CA ARG A 15 14.84 13.93 6.53
C ARG A 15 13.51 14.27 5.84
N ARG A 16 12.82 15.30 6.30
CA ARG A 16 11.60 15.80 5.67
C ARG A 16 11.87 16.36 4.26
N LEU A 17 12.96 17.12 4.09
CA LEU A 17 13.39 17.61 2.79
C LEU A 17 13.71 16.44 1.84
N LEU A 18 14.46 15.45 2.31
CA LEU A 18 14.77 14.26 1.52
C LEU A 18 13.49 13.55 1.05
N ARG A 19 12.52 13.31 1.95
CA ARG A 19 11.23 12.72 1.59
C ARG A 19 10.50 13.56 0.54
N SER A 20 10.47 14.87 0.71
CA SER A 20 9.88 15.82 -0.24
C SER A 20 10.50 15.69 -1.63
N LEU A 21 11.83 15.65 -1.71
CA LEU A 21 12.57 15.48 -2.97
C LEU A 21 12.32 14.12 -3.62
N MET A 22 12.27 13.04 -2.83
CA MET A 22 11.90 11.71 -3.32
C MET A 22 10.47 11.68 -3.86
N ASN A 23 9.53 12.38 -3.21
CA ASN A 23 8.14 12.41 -3.67
C ASN A 23 7.98 13.09 -5.03
N VAL A 24 8.66 14.21 -5.27
CA VAL A 24 8.53 14.98 -6.53
C VAL A 24 9.41 14.46 -7.68
N ARG A 25 10.34 13.55 -7.39
CA ARG A 25 11.25 13.03 -8.41
C ARG A 25 10.51 12.13 -9.41
N PRO A 26 10.53 12.43 -10.72
CA PRO A 26 9.93 11.57 -11.73
C PRO A 26 10.73 10.25 -11.89
N PRO A 27 10.14 9.20 -12.47
CA PRO A 27 10.87 7.99 -12.83
C PRO A 27 12.02 8.30 -13.77
N MET A 28 13.24 7.94 -13.37
CA MET A 28 14.45 8.14 -14.17
C MET A 28 15.60 7.30 -13.59
N PRO A 29 16.60 6.93 -14.41
CA PRO A 29 17.70 6.10 -13.98
C PRO A 29 18.36 6.60 -12.70
N LEU A 30 18.67 5.66 -11.80
CA LEU A 30 19.32 5.92 -10.52
C LEU A 30 20.79 5.49 -10.59
N ALA A 31 21.67 6.35 -10.11
CA ALA A 31 23.08 5.98 -9.99
C ALA A 31 23.24 4.87 -8.92
N PRO A 32 24.05 3.83 -9.15
CA PRO A 32 24.27 2.75 -8.19
C PRO A 32 24.67 3.27 -6.80
N LYS A 33 25.53 4.25 -6.73
CA LYS A 33 25.96 4.87 -5.46
C LYS A 33 24.83 5.56 -4.71
N PHE A 34 23.86 6.15 -5.41
CA PHE A 34 22.66 6.72 -4.80
C PHE A 34 21.81 5.61 -4.18
N LEU A 35 21.62 4.51 -4.90
CA LEU A 35 20.85 3.35 -4.41
C LEU A 35 21.46 2.76 -3.14
N GLU A 36 22.78 2.56 -3.11
CA GLU A 36 23.47 2.07 -1.90
C GLU A 36 23.18 2.94 -0.67
N VAL A 37 23.29 4.27 -0.83
CA VAL A 37 23.06 5.21 0.27
C VAL A 37 21.59 5.26 0.68
N GLN A 38 20.68 5.30 -0.29
CA GLN A 38 19.24 5.28 -0.03
C GLN A 38 18.83 4.00 0.70
N ASP A 39 19.26 2.84 0.21
CA ASP A 39 18.87 1.56 0.76
C ASP A 39 19.45 1.35 2.18
N ALA A 40 20.67 1.83 2.43
CA ALA A 40 21.25 1.85 3.78
C ALA A 40 20.41 2.72 4.73
N LEU A 41 20.02 3.93 4.32
CA LEU A 41 19.20 4.83 5.12
C LEU A 41 17.81 4.23 5.39
N LEU A 42 17.09 3.78 4.36
CA LEU A 42 15.73 3.26 4.52
C LEU A 42 15.71 1.95 5.31
N SER A 43 16.74 1.12 5.18
CA SER A 43 16.90 -0.08 6.01
C SER A 43 17.12 0.27 7.49
N ALA A 44 17.97 1.25 7.78
CA ALA A 44 18.18 1.72 9.15
C ALA A 44 16.89 2.30 9.76
N GLU A 45 16.15 3.12 9.02
CA GLU A 45 14.86 3.65 9.45
C GLU A 45 13.82 2.56 9.70
N ARG A 46 13.78 1.52 8.86
CA ARG A 46 12.92 0.35 9.03
C ARG A 46 13.23 -0.38 10.34
N GLU A 47 14.51 -0.63 10.63
CA GLU A 47 14.92 -1.30 11.87
C GLU A 47 14.63 -0.43 13.10
N GLU A 48 14.85 0.88 13.03
CA GLU A 48 14.53 1.82 14.11
C GLU A 48 13.04 1.87 14.42
N LYS A 49 12.18 1.91 13.40
CA LYS A 49 10.72 1.85 13.56
C LYS A 49 10.23 0.51 14.09
N GLY A 50 11.03 -0.53 13.94
CA GLY A 50 10.70 -1.91 14.28
C GLY A 50 9.77 -2.57 13.28
N VAL A 51 10.05 -3.82 12.96
CA VAL A 51 9.27 -4.66 12.03
C VAL A 51 8.24 -5.45 12.81
N VAL A 52 7.00 -5.48 12.33
CA VAL A 52 5.91 -6.28 12.88
C VAL A 52 5.76 -7.54 12.04
N ASN A 53 5.86 -8.71 12.67
CA ASN A 53 5.66 -9.97 11.97
C ASN A 53 4.16 -10.25 11.78
N GLY A 54 3.67 -10.17 10.54
CA GLY A 54 2.28 -10.42 10.19
C GLY A 54 1.80 -11.83 10.54
N ASP A 55 2.68 -12.82 10.47
CA ASP A 55 2.32 -14.21 10.80
C ASP A 55 2.10 -14.43 12.31
N ALA A 56 2.67 -13.58 13.14
CA ALA A 56 2.53 -13.66 14.60
C ALA A 56 1.32 -12.87 15.14
N LEU A 57 0.62 -12.10 14.31
CA LEU A 57 -0.55 -11.35 14.74
C LEU A 57 -1.73 -12.31 15.05
N PRO A 58 -2.52 -12.04 16.11
CA PRO A 58 -3.66 -12.89 16.44
C PRO A 58 -4.75 -12.79 15.35
N PRO A 59 -5.38 -13.93 15.00
CA PRO A 59 -6.51 -13.90 14.09
C PRO A 59 -7.76 -13.31 14.76
N THR A 60 -8.74 -12.95 13.94
CA THR A 60 -10.08 -12.55 14.42
C THR A 60 -10.83 -13.78 14.98
N ALA A 61 -11.79 -13.55 15.87
CA ALA A 61 -12.57 -14.64 16.47
C ALA A 61 -13.44 -15.41 15.46
N GLY A 62 -13.81 -14.79 14.34
CA GLY A 62 -14.74 -15.37 13.37
C GLY A 62 -14.09 -16.19 12.25
N ASP A 63 -12.86 -15.91 11.90
CA ASP A 63 -12.12 -16.63 10.84
C ASP A 63 -10.61 -16.62 11.14
N PRO A 64 -9.97 -17.79 11.31
CA PRO A 64 -8.55 -17.88 11.62
C PRO A 64 -7.61 -17.34 10.52
N ARG A 65 -8.11 -17.15 9.31
CA ARG A 65 -7.36 -16.58 8.18
C ARG A 65 -7.36 -15.05 8.17
N LEU A 66 -8.28 -14.43 8.93
CA LEU A 66 -8.43 -12.97 8.97
C LEU A 66 -7.77 -12.38 10.21
N VAL A 67 -7.08 -11.29 10.01
CA VAL A 67 -6.39 -10.53 11.05
C VAL A 67 -6.78 -9.07 10.95
N LEU A 68 -7.07 -8.43 12.07
CA LEU A 68 -7.17 -6.98 12.16
C LEU A 68 -5.94 -6.44 12.88
N TRP A 69 -5.22 -5.53 12.24
CA TRP A 69 -4.07 -4.90 12.85
C TRP A 69 -4.08 -3.38 12.62
N GLN A 70 -3.95 -2.63 13.71
CA GLN A 70 -3.86 -1.17 13.66
C GLN A 70 -2.41 -0.74 13.75
N GLY A 71 -1.92 -0.06 12.71
CA GLY A 71 -0.56 0.43 12.66
C GLY A 71 -0.10 0.90 11.28
N ASP A 72 1.17 1.23 11.20
CA ASP A 72 1.84 1.64 9.95
C ASP A 72 2.18 0.42 9.08
N ILE A 73 1.48 0.25 7.97
CA ILE A 73 1.64 -0.88 7.05
C ILE A 73 3.07 -1.03 6.53
N THR A 74 3.86 0.06 6.48
CA THR A 74 5.26 0.03 6.04
C THR A 74 6.18 -0.71 7.01
N ARG A 75 5.69 -1.05 8.21
CA ARG A 75 6.39 -1.88 9.22
C ARG A 75 6.04 -3.36 9.12
N LEU A 76 5.03 -3.71 8.32
CA LEU A 76 4.46 -5.05 8.34
C LEU A 76 5.25 -6.02 7.45
N ARG A 77 5.75 -7.11 8.04
CA ARG A 77 6.30 -8.25 7.32
C ARG A 77 5.17 -9.18 6.93
N ALA A 78 4.89 -9.24 5.64
CA ALA A 78 3.94 -10.15 4.99
C ALA A 78 4.49 -10.54 3.61
N ASP A 79 3.87 -11.49 2.92
CA ASP A 79 4.27 -11.75 1.52
C ASP A 79 3.97 -10.55 0.64
N ALA A 80 2.80 -9.93 0.81
CA ALA A 80 2.49 -8.68 0.12
C ALA A 80 1.74 -7.69 1.02
N ILE A 81 1.98 -6.40 0.79
CA ILE A 81 1.12 -5.30 1.26
C ILE A 81 0.42 -4.68 0.04
N VAL A 82 -0.78 -4.14 0.26
CA VAL A 82 -1.54 -3.48 -0.80
C VAL A 82 -1.36 -1.97 -0.70
N ASP A 83 -1.00 -1.36 -1.83
CA ASP A 83 -0.98 0.07 -2.05
C ASP A 83 -2.24 0.51 -2.81
N ALA A 84 -2.96 1.49 -2.25
CA ALA A 84 -4.11 2.12 -2.89
C ALA A 84 -3.64 3.36 -3.65
N ASP A 85 -3.33 3.14 -4.91
CA ASP A 85 -2.70 4.09 -5.82
C ASP A 85 -3.72 4.98 -6.57
N ASN A 86 -3.19 5.98 -7.24
CA ASN A 86 -3.86 6.68 -8.32
C ASN A 86 -3.66 5.93 -9.66
N SER A 87 -4.42 6.30 -10.69
CA SER A 87 -4.41 5.59 -11.99
C SER A 87 -3.09 5.67 -12.77
N ALA A 88 -2.14 6.51 -12.37
CA ALA A 88 -0.80 6.54 -12.96
C ALA A 88 0.12 5.47 -12.38
N LEU A 89 -0.17 4.93 -11.18
CA LEU A 89 0.65 3.99 -10.40
C LEU A 89 2.08 4.48 -10.14
N LEU A 90 2.34 5.78 -10.19
CA LEU A 90 3.68 6.35 -10.02
C LEU A 90 3.94 6.88 -8.60
N GLY A 91 3.07 6.56 -7.67
CA GLY A 91 3.10 7.12 -6.33
C GLY A 91 2.53 8.54 -6.25
N CYS A 92 2.40 9.04 -5.05
CA CYS A 92 1.92 10.40 -4.80
C CYS A 92 3.06 11.40 -4.91
N PHE A 93 2.94 12.37 -5.83
CA PHE A 93 3.92 13.42 -6.05
C PHE A 93 3.78 14.62 -5.11
N ALA A 94 2.74 14.67 -4.27
CA ALA A 94 2.60 15.74 -3.29
C ALA A 94 3.65 15.61 -2.18
N PRO A 95 4.50 16.63 -1.94
CA PRO A 95 5.58 16.55 -0.97
C PRO A 95 5.08 16.20 0.46
N CYS A 96 5.61 15.15 1.04
CA CYS A 96 5.28 14.69 2.39
C CYS A 96 3.78 14.48 2.64
N HIS A 97 3.00 14.15 1.62
CA HIS A 97 1.56 13.93 1.75
C HIS A 97 1.26 12.75 2.70
N GLY A 98 0.15 12.83 3.41
CA GLY A 98 -0.24 11.84 4.43
C GLY A 98 -0.98 10.62 3.90
N CYS A 99 -1.04 10.38 2.59
CA CYS A 99 -1.70 9.21 2.03
C CYS A 99 -0.82 7.95 2.10
N ILE A 100 -1.48 6.80 1.95
CA ILE A 100 -0.84 5.49 2.01
C ILE A 100 0.17 5.29 0.88
N ASP A 101 -0.15 5.70 -0.33
CA ASP A 101 0.70 5.66 -1.51
C ASP A 101 2.03 6.43 -1.28
N ASN A 102 1.95 7.67 -0.75
CA ASN A 102 3.16 8.42 -0.38
C ASN A 102 4.00 7.70 0.69
N ALA A 103 3.35 7.10 1.70
CA ALA A 103 4.04 6.40 2.77
C ALA A 103 4.78 5.15 2.25
N ILE A 104 4.11 4.32 1.45
CA ILE A 104 4.66 3.10 0.87
C ILE A 104 5.82 3.43 -0.08
N HIS A 105 5.62 4.35 -1.04
CA HIS A 105 6.68 4.75 -1.97
C HIS A 105 7.89 5.38 -1.26
N SER A 106 7.66 6.18 -0.21
CA SER A 106 8.76 6.78 0.56
C SER A 106 9.57 5.74 1.35
N ALA A 107 8.93 4.69 1.85
CA ALA A 107 9.59 3.63 2.63
C ALA A 107 10.23 2.57 1.72
N ALA A 108 9.65 2.29 0.57
CA ALA A 108 10.20 1.36 -0.42
C ALA A 108 11.47 1.89 -1.10
N GLY A 109 11.52 3.20 -1.35
CA GLY A 109 12.57 3.85 -2.13
C GLY A 109 12.17 4.11 -3.58
N LEU A 110 13.00 4.86 -4.29
CA LEU A 110 12.71 5.32 -5.65
C LEU A 110 12.59 4.18 -6.68
N GLN A 111 13.18 3.02 -6.41
CA GLN A 111 13.09 1.84 -7.28
C GLN A 111 11.63 1.39 -7.47
N LEU A 112 10.76 1.56 -6.46
CA LEU A 112 9.35 1.19 -6.57
C LEU A 112 8.66 2.00 -7.67
N ARG A 113 8.88 3.31 -7.70
CA ARG A 113 8.33 4.19 -8.75
C ARG A 113 8.85 3.84 -10.14
N ASP A 114 10.15 3.52 -10.25
CA ASP A 114 10.75 3.13 -11.52
C ASP A 114 10.14 1.81 -12.03
N ALA A 115 9.93 0.81 -11.16
CA ALA A 115 9.27 -0.45 -11.51
C ALA A 115 7.82 -0.24 -11.97
N CYS A 116 7.06 0.59 -11.25
CA CYS A 116 5.70 0.96 -11.66
C CYS A 116 5.69 1.68 -13.02
N ALA A 117 6.64 2.58 -13.25
CA ALA A 117 6.77 3.29 -14.52
C ALA A 117 7.07 2.35 -15.70
N GLU A 118 7.84 1.29 -15.51
CA GLU A 118 8.08 0.27 -16.52
C GLU A 118 6.79 -0.48 -16.87
N ILE A 119 6.04 -0.91 -15.86
CA ILE A 119 4.73 -1.58 -16.04
C ILE A 119 3.78 -0.66 -16.79
N MET A 120 3.65 0.60 -16.37
CA MET A 120 2.70 1.54 -16.98
C MET A 120 3.10 1.95 -18.38
N ARG A 121 4.40 2.04 -18.69
CA ARG A 121 4.90 2.28 -20.04
C ARG A 121 4.58 1.11 -20.97
N ALA A 122 4.75 -0.11 -20.48
CA ALA A 122 4.40 -1.31 -21.25
C ALA A 122 2.89 -1.43 -21.48
N GLN A 123 2.07 -1.00 -20.50
CA GLN A 123 0.61 -0.99 -20.60
C GLN A 123 0.09 0.08 -21.56
N GLY A 124 0.68 1.28 -21.58
CA GLY A 124 0.35 2.35 -22.52
C GLY A 124 -0.93 3.14 -22.21
N HIS A 125 -1.58 2.90 -21.09
CA HIS A 125 -2.80 3.63 -20.64
C HIS A 125 -2.90 3.64 -19.11
N PRO A 126 -3.65 4.58 -18.50
CA PRO A 126 -3.87 4.61 -17.05
C PRO A 126 -4.46 3.30 -16.51
N GLU A 127 -4.10 2.93 -15.28
CA GLU A 127 -4.65 1.74 -14.63
C GLU A 127 -6.14 1.93 -14.31
N PRO A 128 -7.01 1.02 -14.77
CA PRO A 128 -8.43 1.10 -14.43
C PRO A 128 -8.68 0.74 -12.96
N ALA A 129 -9.74 1.33 -12.38
CA ALA A 129 -10.19 0.94 -11.04
C ALA A 129 -10.53 -0.56 -10.96
N GLY A 130 -10.20 -1.19 -9.85
CA GLY A 130 -10.49 -2.60 -9.59
C GLY A 130 -9.48 -3.60 -10.17
N ARG A 131 -8.39 -3.14 -10.76
CA ARG A 131 -7.29 -3.99 -11.23
C ARG A 131 -6.14 -4.01 -10.23
N ALA A 132 -5.22 -4.97 -10.38
CA ALA A 132 -4.03 -5.07 -9.55
C ALA A 132 -2.76 -5.30 -10.39
N LYS A 133 -1.64 -4.77 -9.89
CA LYS A 133 -0.28 -5.00 -10.40
C LYS A 133 0.61 -5.45 -9.23
N LEU A 134 1.69 -6.16 -9.54
CA LEU A 134 2.64 -6.64 -8.55
C LEU A 134 4.03 -6.09 -8.84
N THR A 135 4.70 -5.58 -7.79
CA THR A 135 6.12 -5.21 -7.81
C THR A 135 6.86 -5.82 -6.63
N ARG A 136 8.18 -5.78 -6.67
CA ARG A 136 9.00 -6.01 -5.47
C ARG A 136 8.79 -4.86 -4.48
N ALA A 137 8.97 -5.14 -3.19
CA ALA A 137 8.75 -4.15 -2.13
C ALA A 137 10.02 -3.40 -1.72
N TYR A 138 11.19 -3.74 -2.28
CA TYR A 138 12.49 -3.11 -2.07
C TYR A 138 12.88 -3.01 -0.58
N ASN A 139 12.89 -1.78 -0.01
CA ASN A 139 13.31 -1.57 1.38
C ASN A 139 12.21 -1.83 2.43
N LEU A 140 10.99 -2.16 2.01
CA LEU A 140 9.91 -2.56 2.92
C LEU A 140 10.18 -3.95 3.53
N PRO A 141 9.61 -4.26 4.71
CA PRO A 141 9.70 -5.61 5.29
C PRO A 141 8.89 -6.66 4.52
N ALA A 142 7.87 -6.25 3.76
CA ALA A 142 7.12 -7.11 2.85
C ALA A 142 7.96 -7.53 1.65
N ARG A 143 7.61 -8.65 1.00
CA ARG A 143 8.31 -9.13 -0.20
C ARG A 143 7.84 -8.43 -1.46
N TYR A 144 6.55 -8.12 -1.53
CA TYR A 144 5.89 -7.54 -2.69
C TYR A 144 4.95 -6.40 -2.29
N VAL A 145 4.68 -5.51 -3.26
CA VAL A 145 3.59 -4.54 -3.20
C VAL A 145 2.56 -4.91 -4.28
N LEU A 146 1.30 -5.01 -3.89
CA LEU A 146 0.15 -5.13 -4.77
C LEU A 146 -0.44 -3.73 -4.94
N HIS A 147 -0.36 -3.21 -6.14
CA HIS A 147 -0.89 -1.88 -6.49
C HIS A 147 -2.29 -2.01 -7.04
N THR A 148 -3.24 -1.23 -6.52
CA THR A 148 -4.61 -1.22 -7.01
C THR A 148 -5.18 0.19 -6.98
N VAL A 149 -6.06 0.50 -7.92
CA VAL A 149 -6.75 1.79 -8.01
C VAL A 149 -8.17 1.61 -7.55
N GLY A 150 -8.50 2.21 -6.41
CA GLY A 150 -9.87 2.21 -5.92
C GLY A 150 -10.76 3.23 -6.64
N PRO A 151 -12.09 3.14 -6.51
CA PRO A 151 -13.01 4.12 -7.03
C PRO A 151 -12.89 5.46 -6.31
N ILE A 152 -13.03 6.55 -7.08
CA ILE A 152 -13.16 7.91 -6.54
C ILE A 152 -14.66 8.21 -6.41
N VAL A 153 -15.14 8.35 -5.18
CA VAL A 153 -16.54 8.62 -4.90
C VAL A 153 -16.84 10.10 -5.10
N GLY A 154 -17.83 10.38 -5.91
CA GLY A 154 -18.34 11.74 -6.10
C GLY A 154 -19.31 12.14 -4.98
N ARG A 155 -20.48 12.68 -5.35
CA ARG A 155 -21.50 13.10 -4.36
C ARG A 155 -22.15 11.93 -3.60
N TRP A 156 -22.27 10.76 -4.28
CA TRP A 156 -22.93 9.56 -3.76
C TRP A 156 -22.19 8.31 -4.20
N VAL A 157 -22.17 7.30 -3.37
CA VAL A 157 -21.63 5.98 -3.72
C VAL A 157 -22.61 5.31 -4.69
N THR A 158 -22.10 4.93 -5.86
CA THR A 158 -22.86 4.22 -6.89
C THR A 158 -22.66 2.69 -6.80
N TRP A 159 -23.50 1.92 -7.49
CA TRP A 159 -23.27 0.48 -7.58
C TRP A 159 -21.97 0.14 -8.32
N LYS A 160 -21.54 1.01 -9.23
CA LYS A 160 -20.26 0.89 -9.95
C LYS A 160 -19.09 1.02 -8.96
N ASP A 161 -19.12 2.02 -8.08
CA ASP A 161 -18.06 2.24 -7.08
C ASP A 161 -17.94 1.04 -6.13
N ARG A 162 -19.07 0.49 -5.66
CA ARG A 162 -19.11 -0.73 -4.84
C ARG A 162 -18.46 -1.92 -5.54
N ARG A 163 -18.79 -2.09 -6.82
CA ARG A 163 -18.25 -3.18 -7.64
C ARG A 163 -16.77 -3.01 -7.91
N GLU A 164 -16.31 -1.79 -8.17
CA GLU A 164 -14.89 -1.48 -8.38
C GLU A 164 -14.09 -1.67 -7.10
N LEU A 165 -14.61 -1.23 -5.94
CA LEU A 165 -13.96 -1.48 -4.65
C LEU A 165 -13.83 -2.98 -4.35
N ALA A 166 -14.89 -3.76 -4.52
CA ALA A 166 -14.83 -5.20 -4.37
C ALA A 166 -13.85 -5.85 -5.37
N ALA A 167 -13.76 -5.32 -6.60
CA ALA A 167 -12.80 -5.80 -7.60
C ALA A 167 -11.35 -5.55 -7.19
N CYS A 168 -11.02 -4.46 -6.48
CA CYS A 168 -9.68 -4.23 -5.93
C CYS A 168 -9.24 -5.38 -5.03
N TYR A 169 -10.07 -5.78 -4.08
CA TYR A 169 -9.77 -6.89 -3.17
C TYR A 169 -9.62 -8.21 -3.92
N ARG A 170 -10.57 -8.55 -4.81
CA ARG A 170 -10.52 -9.78 -5.61
C ARG A 170 -9.28 -9.84 -6.50
N SER A 171 -8.96 -8.76 -7.21
CA SER A 171 -7.82 -8.71 -8.12
C SER A 171 -6.49 -8.84 -7.37
N CYS A 172 -6.34 -8.20 -6.21
CA CYS A 172 -5.16 -8.34 -5.37
C CYS A 172 -5.01 -9.78 -4.86
N LEU A 173 -6.08 -10.40 -4.37
CA LEU A 173 -6.06 -11.78 -3.87
C LEU A 173 -5.80 -12.79 -5.00
N ALA A 174 -6.42 -12.60 -6.17
CA ALA A 174 -6.18 -13.44 -7.33
C ALA A 174 -4.73 -13.38 -7.80
N LEU A 175 -4.17 -12.17 -7.90
CA LEU A 175 -2.77 -11.96 -8.28
C LEU A 175 -1.80 -12.53 -7.22
N ALA A 176 -2.13 -12.39 -5.92
CA ALA A 176 -1.38 -13.01 -4.84
C ALA A 176 -1.38 -14.55 -4.96
N ALA A 177 -2.54 -15.15 -5.22
CA ALA A 177 -2.68 -16.59 -5.41
C ALA A 177 -1.90 -17.10 -6.64
N GLU A 178 -1.96 -16.38 -7.75
CA GLU A 178 -1.20 -16.68 -8.97
C GLU A 178 0.33 -16.73 -8.72
N HIS A 179 0.81 -15.89 -7.79
CA HIS A 179 2.22 -15.84 -7.40
C HIS A 179 2.55 -16.73 -6.17
N GLY A 180 1.63 -17.56 -5.72
CA GLY A 180 1.83 -18.46 -4.58
C GLY A 180 2.07 -17.74 -3.25
N LEU A 181 1.56 -16.52 -3.09
CA LEU A 181 1.70 -15.75 -1.86
C LEU A 181 0.72 -16.27 -0.80
N ARG A 182 1.16 -16.31 0.46
CA ARG A 182 0.39 -16.86 1.57
C ARG A 182 -0.25 -15.79 2.45
N SER A 183 0.36 -14.61 2.52
CA SER A 183 -0.15 -13.51 3.36
C SER A 183 -0.25 -12.20 2.59
N VAL A 184 -1.40 -11.52 2.72
CA VAL A 184 -1.69 -10.23 2.09
C VAL A 184 -2.22 -9.25 3.13
N ALA A 185 -1.63 -8.07 3.22
CA ALA A 185 -2.11 -7.00 4.08
C ALA A 185 -2.75 -5.88 3.25
N PHE A 186 -4.02 -5.60 3.51
CA PHE A 186 -4.79 -4.55 2.84
C PHE A 186 -4.84 -3.29 3.69
N CYS A 187 -4.60 -2.13 3.09
CA CYS A 187 -5.00 -0.84 3.64
C CYS A 187 -6.51 -0.59 3.42
N CYS A 188 -7.05 0.45 4.01
CA CYS A 188 -8.45 0.89 3.80
C CYS A 188 -8.60 1.58 2.44
N ILE A 189 -8.81 0.79 1.38
CA ILE A 189 -8.87 1.26 -0.01
C ILE A 189 -9.98 2.29 -0.18
N SER A 190 -9.67 3.41 -0.85
CA SER A 190 -10.57 4.54 -1.19
C SER A 190 -11.14 5.35 -0.03
N THR A 191 -10.86 5.04 1.24
CA THR A 191 -11.47 5.75 2.39
C THR A 191 -10.78 7.07 2.77
N GLY A 192 -9.64 7.38 2.14
CA GLY A 192 -8.94 8.64 2.30
C GLY A 192 -9.35 9.65 1.23
N GLU A 193 -8.41 9.97 0.35
CA GLU A 193 -8.54 10.97 -0.72
C GLU A 193 -9.65 10.66 -1.75
N PHE A 194 -10.11 9.42 -1.83
CA PHE A 194 -11.15 8.98 -2.76
C PHE A 194 -12.55 8.96 -2.13
N HIS A 195 -12.68 9.35 -0.86
CA HIS A 195 -13.93 9.66 -0.15
C HIS A 195 -14.97 8.53 -0.10
N PHE A 196 -14.58 7.27 -0.22
CA PHE A 196 -15.50 6.17 0.01
C PHE A 196 -15.86 6.12 1.51
N PRO A 197 -17.16 6.01 1.91
CA PRO A 197 -17.57 5.94 3.29
C PRO A 197 -16.93 4.73 4.01
N ASN A 198 -16.26 4.98 5.15
CA ASN A 198 -15.46 3.98 5.85
C ASN A 198 -16.25 2.73 6.25
N GLN A 199 -17.47 2.87 6.77
CA GLN A 199 -18.32 1.75 7.16
C GLN A 199 -18.61 0.84 5.96
N GLU A 200 -19.13 1.41 4.89
CA GLU A 200 -19.50 0.62 3.71
C GLU A 200 -18.27 0.01 3.03
N ALA A 201 -17.15 0.73 3.02
CA ALA A 201 -15.88 0.20 2.50
C ALA A 201 -15.39 -1.02 3.29
N ALA A 202 -15.45 -0.97 4.62
CA ALA A 202 -15.08 -2.07 5.50
C ALA A 202 -15.99 -3.30 5.29
N GLU A 203 -17.30 -3.10 5.17
CA GLU A 203 -18.27 -4.18 4.88
C GLU A 203 -17.97 -4.86 3.54
N ILE A 204 -17.68 -4.06 2.49
CA ILE A 204 -17.31 -4.59 1.17
C ILE A 204 -16.00 -5.36 1.25
N ALA A 205 -15.00 -4.83 1.94
CA ALA A 205 -13.70 -5.47 2.12
C ALA A 205 -13.82 -6.84 2.77
N VAL A 206 -14.43 -6.90 3.95
CA VAL A 206 -14.56 -8.15 4.73
C VAL A 206 -15.39 -9.19 3.98
N ARG A 207 -16.53 -8.79 3.44
CA ARG A 207 -17.37 -9.68 2.64
C ARG A 207 -16.63 -10.25 1.44
N THR A 208 -15.96 -9.38 0.66
CA THR A 208 -15.27 -9.80 -0.57
C THR A 208 -14.09 -10.74 -0.28
N VAL A 209 -13.35 -10.47 0.78
CA VAL A 209 -12.24 -11.33 1.21
C VAL A 209 -12.75 -12.69 1.67
N ARG A 210 -13.80 -12.75 2.50
CA ARG A 210 -14.42 -14.01 2.93
C ARG A 210 -14.93 -14.83 1.75
N GLU A 211 -15.70 -14.21 0.85
CA GLU A 211 -16.19 -14.86 -0.38
C GLU A 211 -15.06 -15.45 -1.21
N PHE A 212 -13.95 -14.71 -1.40
CA PHE A 212 -12.80 -15.19 -2.15
C PHE A 212 -12.14 -16.41 -1.49
N LEU A 213 -11.91 -16.36 -0.18
CA LEU A 213 -11.27 -17.43 0.57
C LEU A 213 -12.14 -18.70 0.69
N GLU A 214 -13.45 -18.57 0.56
CA GLU A 214 -14.39 -19.70 0.60
C GLU A 214 -14.57 -20.36 -0.78
N GLN A 215 -14.58 -19.56 -1.85
CA GLN A 215 -14.93 -20.03 -3.19
C GLN A 215 -13.73 -20.44 -4.04
N GLN A 216 -12.50 -20.09 -3.65
CA GLN A 216 -11.31 -20.31 -4.43
C GLN A 216 -10.34 -21.27 -3.73
N THR A 217 -9.81 -22.24 -4.48
CA THR A 217 -8.59 -22.90 -4.07
C THR A 217 -7.45 -21.90 -4.22
N THR A 218 -6.88 -21.44 -3.12
CA THR A 218 -5.91 -20.35 -3.10
C THR A 218 -4.72 -20.68 -2.22
N SER A 219 -3.55 -20.14 -2.55
CA SER A 219 -2.38 -20.15 -1.67
C SER A 219 -2.49 -19.16 -0.52
N VAL A 220 -3.43 -18.20 -0.60
CA VAL A 220 -3.59 -17.17 0.42
C VAL A 220 -4.23 -17.79 1.68
N GLU A 221 -3.44 -17.89 2.72
CA GLU A 221 -3.81 -18.47 4.01
C GLU A 221 -4.13 -17.40 5.06
N ARG A 222 -3.68 -16.15 4.82
CA ARG A 222 -3.78 -15.07 5.79
C ARG A 222 -4.03 -13.72 5.11
N VAL A 223 -5.10 -13.06 5.54
CA VAL A 223 -5.41 -11.69 5.11
C VAL A 223 -5.44 -10.77 6.32
N ILE A 224 -4.62 -9.72 6.27
CA ILE A 224 -4.50 -8.73 7.33
C ILE A 224 -5.20 -7.46 6.88
N PHE A 225 -6.29 -7.09 7.55
CA PHE A 225 -6.89 -5.76 7.42
C PHE A 225 -6.05 -4.80 8.26
N ASN A 226 -5.21 -4.03 7.59
CA ASN A 226 -4.43 -3.00 8.22
C ASN A 226 -5.24 -1.70 8.25
N VAL A 227 -5.49 -1.21 9.43
CA VAL A 227 -6.15 0.06 9.68
C VAL A 227 -5.18 1.02 10.36
N PHE A 228 -5.37 2.32 10.14
CA PHE A 228 -4.52 3.34 10.74
C PHE A 228 -5.27 4.19 11.75
N LYS A 229 -6.51 4.60 11.43
CA LYS A 229 -7.35 5.44 12.28
C LYS A 229 -8.17 4.60 13.27
N ASP A 230 -8.47 5.16 14.43
CA ASP A 230 -9.32 4.52 15.44
C ASP A 230 -10.71 4.19 14.90
N LEU A 231 -11.29 5.12 14.11
CA LEU A 231 -12.57 4.89 13.45
C LEU A 231 -12.57 3.60 12.63
N ASP A 232 -11.55 3.39 11.79
CA ASP A 232 -11.47 2.18 10.96
C ASP A 232 -11.29 0.94 11.84
N ALA A 233 -10.50 1.03 12.91
CA ALA A 233 -10.31 -0.07 13.85
C ALA A 233 -11.62 -0.48 14.55
N GLU A 234 -12.45 0.49 14.94
CA GLU A 234 -13.76 0.23 15.54
C GLU A 234 -14.71 -0.46 14.54
N LEU A 235 -14.78 0.06 13.30
CA LEU A 235 -15.61 -0.49 12.24
C LEU A 235 -15.26 -1.95 11.93
N TYR A 236 -13.98 -2.25 11.73
CA TYR A 236 -13.54 -3.61 11.40
C TYR A 236 -13.69 -4.61 12.58
N ARG A 237 -13.66 -4.15 13.85
CA ARG A 237 -13.94 -5.02 15.01
C ARG A 237 -15.40 -5.46 15.07
N GLY A 238 -16.31 -4.68 14.49
CA GLY A 238 -17.74 -4.98 14.44
C GLY A 238 -18.15 -5.95 13.33
N LEU A 239 -17.25 -6.30 12.41
CA LEU A 239 -17.50 -7.14 11.24
C LEU A 239 -16.88 -8.54 11.39
#